data_9f72260257e0fc1547fe1282fb971172
#
_entry.id   9f72260257e0fc1547fe1282fb971172
#
_cell.length_a   1.000
_cell.length_b   1.000
_cell.length_c   1.000
_cell.angle_alpha   90.00
_cell.angle_beta   90.00
_cell.angle_gamma   90.00
#
_symmetry.space_group_name_H-M   'P 1'
#
loop_
_entity.id
_entity.type
_entity.pdbx_description
1 polymer ?
#
loop_
_entity_poly.entity_id
_entity_poly.type
_entity_poly.pdbx_seq_one_letter_code
_entity_poly.pdbx_strand_id
1 'polypeptide(L)'
;MEFSENSLFSSVQENGTVTNDLWESLRSCQKPVLLYGMGNGADKIIATCERKGIDICDCFASDGFVRGQLFHGRRVLSFSEAKDKYRDSGFVALLSFGSFLPDVMDKIRQVGKECELYAPDVPVFGNTLFDMTFCRQNFDRLQSAYELMTDDISKHLFADMIRFKLTGNLRFLTVTDQTRQTIYRDLLRAEHFSSYLDLGAYNGDTVRELLTAAPSLQTAYAWEPDRRSFAKLQAYAESETRCRVIPLQRGAWSKPDTLTFDDSGNRNASILENASADIKGRIRRTTAIAVEPPDHFLRDRDVDFIKYDVEGAEHEALIGTRQTIADKAPALWVSAYHRSEDLFDLPLLLHELQPAYRLYLRRTPYIPAWDLHLIAIR
;
A
#
# COMPACT_ATOMS: atom_id res chain seq x y z
N MET A 1 -30.88 -4.28 -16.43
CA MET A 1 -29.64 -5.03 -16.70
C MET A 1 -29.59 -6.16 -15.70
N GLU A 2 -29.75 -7.39 -16.16
CA GLU A 2 -29.50 -8.56 -15.31
C GLU A 2 -27.99 -8.65 -15.10
N PHE A 3 -27.56 -8.49 -13.87
CA PHE A 3 -26.16 -8.69 -13.50
C PHE A 3 -25.87 -10.18 -13.46
N SER A 4 -24.84 -10.62 -14.17
CA SER A 4 -24.40 -12.01 -14.09
C SER A 4 -23.99 -12.36 -12.64
N GLU A 5 -24.19 -13.62 -12.21
CA GLU A 5 -23.84 -14.08 -10.85
C GLU A 5 -22.37 -13.85 -10.47
N ASN A 6 -21.50 -13.59 -11.43
CA ASN A 6 -20.07 -13.31 -11.25
C ASN A 6 -19.72 -11.81 -11.39
N SER A 7 -20.67 -10.89 -11.22
CA SER A 7 -20.35 -9.46 -11.28
C SER A 7 -19.71 -8.96 -9.98
N LEU A 8 -18.87 -7.95 -10.08
CA LEU A 8 -18.29 -7.27 -8.90
C LEU A 8 -19.40 -6.80 -7.94
N PHE A 9 -20.54 -6.34 -8.48
CA PHE A 9 -21.68 -5.88 -7.69
C PHE A 9 -22.26 -6.99 -6.81
N SER A 10 -22.48 -8.19 -7.37
CA SER A 10 -22.92 -9.36 -6.60
C SER A 10 -21.89 -9.72 -5.53
N SER A 11 -20.62 -9.78 -5.91
CA SER A 11 -19.53 -10.09 -4.96
C SER A 11 -19.40 -9.08 -3.83
N VAL A 12 -19.60 -7.79 -4.08
CA VAL A 12 -19.58 -6.76 -3.02
C VAL A 12 -20.81 -6.84 -2.13
N GLN A 13 -21.94 -7.37 -2.60
CA GLN A 13 -23.18 -7.51 -1.82
C GLN A 13 -23.25 -8.81 -0.98
N GLU A 14 -22.57 -9.89 -1.38
CA GLU A 14 -22.68 -11.21 -0.74
C GLU A 14 -22.43 -11.22 0.78
N ASN A 15 -21.64 -10.28 1.32
CA ASN A 15 -21.35 -10.17 2.76
C ASN A 15 -22.00 -8.96 3.45
N GLY A 16 -23.13 -8.49 2.92
CA GLY A 16 -23.90 -7.37 3.45
C GLY A 16 -23.71 -6.11 2.61
N THR A 17 -24.83 -5.47 2.27
CA THR A 17 -24.87 -4.25 1.46
C THR A 17 -24.15 -3.12 2.18
N VAL A 18 -23.08 -2.60 1.59
CA VAL A 18 -22.44 -1.35 2.05
C VAL A 18 -23.34 -0.20 1.58
N THR A 19 -24.14 0.35 2.47
CA THR A 19 -25.06 1.47 2.17
C THR A 19 -24.37 2.82 2.35
N ASN A 20 -23.52 2.95 3.37
CA ASN A 20 -22.76 4.13 3.73
C ASN A 20 -21.28 3.80 3.83
N ASP A 21 -20.42 4.74 3.48
CA ASP A 21 -19.00 4.60 3.80
C ASP A 21 -18.71 4.92 5.28
N LEU A 22 -17.45 4.69 5.68
CA LEU A 22 -17.01 4.95 7.05
C LEU A 22 -17.25 6.41 7.48
N TRP A 23 -16.97 7.35 6.57
CA TRP A 23 -17.05 8.78 6.88
C TRP A 23 -18.49 9.24 7.09
N GLU A 24 -19.43 8.74 6.28
CA GLU A 24 -20.87 8.99 6.47
C GLU A 24 -21.37 8.36 7.78
N SER A 25 -20.90 7.14 8.07
CA SER A 25 -21.25 6.43 9.31
C SER A 25 -20.73 7.14 10.56
N LEU A 26 -19.46 7.63 10.53
CA LEU A 26 -18.88 8.37 11.63
C LEU A 26 -19.56 9.73 11.87
N ARG A 27 -19.95 10.42 10.81
CA ARG A 27 -20.65 11.72 10.91
C ARG A 27 -22.01 11.59 11.61
N SER A 28 -22.70 10.46 11.43
CA SER A 28 -23.97 10.18 12.09
C SER A 28 -23.84 9.47 13.44
N CYS A 29 -22.62 9.06 13.81
CA CYS A 29 -22.35 8.34 15.05
C CYS A 29 -22.49 9.26 16.27
N GLN A 30 -23.17 8.77 17.31
CA GLN A 30 -23.33 9.47 18.59
C GLN A 30 -22.23 9.15 19.60
N LYS A 31 -21.40 8.13 19.33
CA LYS A 31 -20.30 7.74 20.21
C LYS A 31 -19.09 8.66 19.96
N PRO A 32 -18.31 8.95 21.01
CA PRO A 32 -17.02 9.62 20.85
C PRO A 32 -16.11 8.86 19.88
N VAL A 33 -15.44 9.60 18.97
CA VAL A 33 -14.48 9.04 18.03
C VAL A 33 -13.08 9.32 18.55
N LEU A 34 -12.27 8.28 18.71
CA LEU A 34 -10.90 8.34 19.22
C LEU A 34 -9.91 7.85 18.18
N LEU A 35 -8.72 8.43 18.17
CA LEU A 35 -7.60 7.89 17.39
C LEU A 35 -6.87 6.81 18.18
N TYR A 36 -6.63 5.67 17.55
CA TYR A 36 -5.73 4.65 18.06
C TYR A 36 -4.38 4.75 17.36
N GLY A 37 -3.42 5.38 18.02
CA GLY A 37 -2.08 5.63 17.52
C GLY A 37 -1.81 7.12 17.22
N MET A 38 -0.60 7.39 16.75
CA MET A 38 -0.06 8.74 16.51
C MET A 38 0.86 8.72 15.28
N GLY A 39 1.19 9.90 14.74
CA GLY A 39 2.10 10.04 13.62
C GLY A 39 1.41 10.41 12.31
N ASN A 40 2.07 10.19 11.19
CA ASN A 40 1.61 10.66 9.88
C ASN A 40 0.24 10.08 9.47
N GLY A 41 -0.03 8.82 9.76
CA GLY A 41 -1.34 8.22 9.51
C GLY A 41 -2.45 8.89 10.31
N ALA A 42 -2.20 9.21 11.58
CA ALA A 42 -3.13 9.94 12.42
C ALA A 42 -3.35 11.38 11.91
N ASP A 43 -2.28 12.08 11.49
CA ASP A 43 -2.37 13.42 10.91
C ASP A 43 -3.29 13.42 9.65
N LYS A 44 -3.18 12.41 8.77
CA LYS A 44 -4.03 12.25 7.58
C LYS A 44 -5.50 11.97 7.93
N ILE A 45 -5.72 11.11 8.93
CA ILE A 45 -7.08 10.79 9.40
C ILE A 45 -7.72 12.02 10.03
N ILE A 46 -7.01 12.78 10.87
CA ILE A 46 -7.50 14.04 11.46
C ILE A 46 -7.90 15.01 10.36
N ALA A 47 -7.01 15.28 9.39
CA ALA A 47 -7.30 16.19 8.28
C ALA A 47 -8.53 15.75 7.45
N THR A 48 -8.76 14.44 7.32
CA THR A 48 -9.95 13.92 6.64
C THR A 48 -11.20 14.09 7.50
N CYS A 49 -11.14 13.79 8.80
CA CYS A 49 -12.23 14.00 9.75
C CYS A 49 -12.67 15.48 9.78
N GLU A 50 -11.72 16.42 9.86
CA GLU A 50 -11.98 17.86 9.81
C GLU A 50 -12.74 18.26 8.52
N ARG A 51 -12.27 17.79 7.36
CA ARG A 51 -12.95 18.04 6.06
C ARG A 51 -14.36 17.46 5.98
N LYS A 52 -14.60 16.34 6.68
CA LYS A 52 -15.90 15.64 6.71
C LYS A 52 -16.80 16.09 7.87
N GLY A 53 -16.34 17.00 8.73
CA GLY A 53 -17.09 17.49 9.90
C GLY A 53 -17.25 16.44 11.01
N ILE A 54 -16.21 15.64 11.24
CA ILE A 54 -16.14 14.60 12.27
C ILE A 54 -15.17 15.04 13.37
N ASP A 55 -15.65 15.12 14.61
CA ASP A 55 -14.83 15.51 15.75
C ASP A 55 -14.06 14.33 16.32
N ILE A 56 -12.73 14.47 16.46
CA ILE A 56 -11.88 13.54 17.19
C ILE A 56 -11.82 13.99 18.66
N CYS A 57 -12.32 13.18 19.58
CA CYS A 57 -12.39 13.53 21.00
C CYS A 57 -11.05 13.38 21.72
N ASP A 58 -10.38 12.24 21.50
CA ASP A 58 -9.09 11.91 22.13
C ASP A 58 -8.22 11.04 21.22
N CYS A 59 -6.99 10.79 21.69
CA CYS A 59 -6.12 9.77 21.12
C CYS A 59 -5.60 8.84 22.21
N PHE A 60 -5.41 7.58 21.88
CA PHE A 60 -4.85 6.58 22.79
C PHE A 60 -3.82 5.68 22.09
N ALA A 61 -3.02 5.02 22.89
CA ALA A 61 -2.12 3.96 22.47
C ALA A 61 -2.37 2.70 23.30
N SER A 62 -1.92 1.54 22.81
CA SER A 62 -1.94 0.30 23.59
C SER A 62 -1.23 0.48 24.92
N ASP A 63 -1.70 -0.21 25.95
CA ASP A 63 -1.07 -0.20 27.25
C ASP A 63 0.40 -0.58 27.15
N GLY A 64 1.28 0.13 27.88
CA GLY A 64 2.73 0.00 27.80
C GLY A 64 3.43 0.86 26.72
N PHE A 65 2.69 1.53 25.82
CA PHE A 65 3.24 2.47 24.82
C PHE A 65 3.03 3.94 25.18
N VAL A 66 2.33 4.23 26.27
CA VAL A 66 2.09 5.58 26.78
C VAL A 66 3.22 6.01 27.69
N ARG A 67 3.83 7.17 27.40
CA ARG A 67 4.97 7.75 28.14
C ARG A 67 4.71 9.21 28.53
N GLY A 68 3.43 9.61 28.67
CA GLY A 68 3.05 10.99 28.95
C GLY A 68 3.20 11.96 27.75
N GLN A 69 3.36 11.43 26.54
CA GLN A 69 3.48 12.23 25.33
C GLN A 69 2.20 13.00 25.02
N LEU A 70 2.38 14.13 24.34
CA LEU A 70 1.28 14.91 23.76
C LEU A 70 1.21 14.68 22.26
N PHE A 71 -0.02 14.59 21.72
CA PHE A 71 -0.30 14.55 20.30
C PHE A 71 -1.35 15.61 19.96
N HIS A 72 -1.04 16.54 19.08
CA HIS A 72 -1.88 17.73 18.79
C HIS A 72 -2.33 18.49 20.05
N GLY A 73 -1.41 18.66 21.01
CA GLY A 73 -1.68 19.35 22.27
C GLY A 73 -2.53 18.57 23.28
N ARG A 74 -2.98 17.36 22.96
CA ARG A 74 -3.76 16.49 23.84
C ARG A 74 -2.85 15.41 24.46
N ARG A 75 -3.11 15.07 25.72
CA ARG A 75 -2.43 13.95 26.38
C ARG A 75 -2.89 12.65 25.71
N VAL A 76 -1.95 11.79 25.34
CA VAL A 76 -2.24 10.45 24.84
C VAL A 76 -2.67 9.56 26.01
N LEU A 77 -3.85 8.95 25.90
CA LEU A 77 -4.38 8.00 26.88
C LEU A 77 -3.80 6.61 26.67
N SER A 78 -3.71 5.80 27.71
CA SER A 78 -3.62 4.36 27.55
C SER A 78 -4.97 3.78 27.12
N PHE A 79 -5.00 2.56 26.57
CA PHE A 79 -6.26 1.92 26.21
C PHE A 79 -7.15 1.72 27.44
N SER A 80 -6.56 1.35 28.59
CA SER A 80 -7.28 1.22 29.86
C SER A 80 -7.89 2.55 30.31
N GLU A 81 -7.15 3.66 30.25
CA GLU A 81 -7.66 5.00 30.57
C GLU A 81 -8.79 5.44 29.62
N ALA A 82 -8.69 5.11 28.32
CA ALA A 82 -9.74 5.41 27.34
C ALA A 82 -11.04 4.63 27.68
N LYS A 83 -10.92 3.35 28.01
CA LYS A 83 -12.09 2.53 28.42
C LYS A 83 -12.74 3.08 29.70
N ASP A 84 -11.95 3.48 30.68
CA ASP A 84 -12.48 4.04 31.92
C ASP A 84 -13.18 5.38 31.69
N LYS A 85 -12.57 6.27 30.87
CA LYS A 85 -13.14 7.59 30.56
C LYS A 85 -14.45 7.50 29.78
N TYR A 86 -14.56 6.54 28.86
CA TYR A 86 -15.73 6.40 27.97
C TYR A 86 -16.59 5.16 28.29
N ARG A 87 -16.56 4.69 29.55
CA ARG A 87 -17.24 3.47 30.01
C ARG A 87 -18.72 3.48 29.69
N ASP A 88 -19.41 4.59 29.97
CA ASP A 88 -20.85 4.69 29.85
C ASP A 88 -21.35 4.92 28.39
N SER A 89 -20.58 5.64 27.59
CA SER A 89 -20.93 5.95 26.20
C SER A 89 -20.41 4.92 25.19
N GLY A 90 -19.39 4.16 25.57
CA GLY A 90 -18.53 3.48 24.60
C GLY A 90 -17.80 4.48 23.72
N PHE A 91 -17.05 4.01 22.75
CA PHE A 91 -16.36 4.85 21.74
C PHE A 91 -16.06 4.07 20.46
N VAL A 92 -15.80 4.80 19.39
CA VAL A 92 -15.27 4.29 18.13
C VAL A 92 -13.79 4.60 18.06
N ALA A 93 -12.95 3.62 17.75
CA ALA A 93 -11.52 3.75 17.59
C ALA A 93 -11.13 3.74 16.11
N LEU A 94 -10.32 4.71 15.68
CA LEU A 94 -9.76 4.78 14.34
C LEU A 94 -8.27 4.42 14.40
N LEU A 95 -7.92 3.26 13.86
CA LEU A 95 -6.53 2.81 13.76
C LEU A 95 -5.75 3.69 12.80
N SER A 96 -4.67 4.28 13.27
CA SER A 96 -3.90 5.30 12.54
C SER A 96 -2.45 4.92 12.24
N PHE A 97 -2.11 3.64 12.42
CA PHE A 97 -0.79 3.10 12.12
C PHE A 97 -0.90 1.73 11.47
N GLY A 98 0.16 1.31 10.78
CA GLY A 98 0.23 0.00 10.18
C GLY A 98 1.23 -0.92 10.87
N SER A 99 0.99 -2.24 10.80
CA SER A 99 1.90 -3.26 11.31
C SER A 99 1.69 -4.61 10.66
N PHE A 100 2.77 -5.36 10.53
CA PHE A 100 2.79 -6.79 10.23
C PHE A 100 3.34 -7.62 11.41
N LEU A 101 3.78 -6.96 12.48
CA LEU A 101 4.33 -7.63 13.66
C LEU A 101 3.23 -8.39 14.41
N PRO A 102 3.36 -9.71 14.66
CA PRO A 102 2.32 -10.52 15.26
C PRO A 102 1.79 -9.96 16.58
N ASP A 103 2.70 -9.58 17.50
CA ASP A 103 2.32 -9.03 18.82
C ASP A 103 1.52 -7.72 18.71
N VAL A 104 1.82 -6.89 17.71
CA VAL A 104 1.09 -5.64 17.47
C VAL A 104 -0.28 -5.94 16.86
N MET A 105 -0.33 -6.87 15.90
CA MET A 105 -1.59 -7.31 15.29
C MET A 105 -2.53 -7.94 16.30
N ASP A 106 -2.00 -8.71 17.25
CA ASP A 106 -2.80 -9.30 18.34
C ASP A 106 -3.37 -8.22 19.27
N LYS A 107 -2.60 -7.18 19.59
CA LYS A 107 -3.10 -6.03 20.36
C LYS A 107 -4.20 -5.28 19.61
N ILE A 108 -4.04 -5.07 18.30
CA ILE A 108 -5.09 -4.45 17.47
C ILE A 108 -6.38 -5.29 17.51
N ARG A 109 -6.26 -6.61 17.34
CA ARG A 109 -7.41 -7.53 17.41
C ARG A 109 -8.07 -7.52 18.81
N GLN A 110 -7.27 -7.43 19.87
CA GLN A 110 -7.78 -7.33 21.23
C GLN A 110 -8.58 -6.04 21.42
N VAL A 111 -8.06 -4.89 20.99
CA VAL A 111 -8.80 -3.61 21.05
C VAL A 111 -10.12 -3.72 20.28
N GLY A 112 -10.13 -4.34 19.09
CA GLY A 112 -11.34 -4.54 18.30
C GLY A 112 -12.38 -5.52 18.92
N LYS A 113 -12.02 -6.29 19.95
CA LYS A 113 -12.99 -7.10 20.73
C LYS A 113 -13.67 -6.29 21.83
N GLU A 114 -13.06 -5.18 22.24
CA GLU A 114 -13.49 -4.38 23.40
C GLU A 114 -14.15 -3.05 23.00
N CYS A 115 -13.93 -2.58 21.76
CA CYS A 115 -14.61 -1.40 21.22
C CYS A 115 -14.83 -1.53 19.71
N GLU A 116 -15.64 -0.64 19.13
CA GLU A 116 -15.77 -0.55 17.68
C GLU A 116 -14.44 -0.01 17.10
N LEU A 117 -13.79 -0.82 16.27
CA LEU A 117 -12.48 -0.50 15.69
C LEU A 117 -12.55 -0.52 14.16
N TYR A 118 -12.13 0.57 13.55
CA TYR A 118 -11.98 0.71 12.12
C TYR A 118 -10.56 1.15 11.77
N ALA A 119 -10.08 0.74 10.59
CA ALA A 119 -8.86 1.25 9.98
C ALA A 119 -9.22 2.08 8.75
N PRO A 120 -9.34 3.41 8.87
CA PRO A 120 -9.71 4.26 7.75
C PRO A 120 -8.71 4.12 6.60
N ASP A 121 -9.22 3.90 5.38
CA ASP A 121 -8.39 3.94 4.19
C ASP A 121 -8.15 5.40 3.79
N VAL A 122 -6.97 5.89 4.13
CA VAL A 122 -6.48 7.19 3.68
C VAL A 122 -5.28 6.96 2.76
N PRO A 123 -5.21 7.61 1.59
CA PRO A 123 -4.19 7.31 0.60
C PRO A 123 -2.78 7.57 1.16
N VAL A 124 -1.86 6.67 0.86
CA VAL A 124 -0.44 6.85 1.20
C VAL A 124 0.12 8.01 0.40
N PHE A 125 -0.26 8.11 -0.88
CA PHE A 125 0.11 9.18 -1.79
C PHE A 125 -1.14 9.85 -2.39
N GLY A 126 -1.07 11.17 -2.64
CA GLY A 126 -2.20 11.95 -3.15
C GLY A 126 -3.23 12.30 -2.09
N ASN A 127 -4.36 12.85 -2.53
CA ASN A 127 -5.44 13.34 -1.67
C ASN A 127 -6.80 12.73 -2.01
N THR A 128 -6.88 11.86 -3.02
CA THR A 128 -8.11 11.21 -3.46
C THR A 128 -8.53 10.17 -2.43
N LEU A 129 -9.71 10.34 -1.84
CA LEU A 129 -10.26 9.42 -0.86
C LEU A 129 -11.12 8.37 -1.56
N PHE A 130 -10.94 7.10 -1.21
CA PHE A 130 -11.80 6.03 -1.68
C PHE A 130 -13.09 6.00 -0.85
N ASP A 131 -14.01 6.93 -1.16
CA ASP A 131 -15.33 7.01 -0.54
C ASP A 131 -16.44 6.50 -1.50
N MET A 132 -17.67 6.51 -1.05
CA MET A 132 -18.80 6.04 -1.84
C MET A 132 -18.97 6.81 -3.16
N THR A 133 -18.67 8.11 -3.16
CA THR A 133 -18.74 8.95 -4.36
C THR A 133 -17.70 8.54 -5.37
N PHE A 134 -16.46 8.36 -4.93
CA PHE A 134 -15.35 7.89 -5.77
C PHE A 134 -15.63 6.49 -6.33
N CYS A 135 -16.10 5.57 -5.51
CA CYS A 135 -16.44 4.21 -5.92
C CYS A 135 -17.53 4.23 -7.02
N ARG A 136 -18.59 5.01 -6.87
CA ARG A 136 -19.66 5.14 -7.88
C ARG A 136 -19.17 5.74 -9.19
N GLN A 137 -18.34 6.79 -9.12
CA GLN A 137 -17.80 7.47 -10.30
C GLN A 137 -16.86 6.57 -11.12
N ASN A 138 -16.19 5.61 -10.47
CA ASN A 138 -15.23 4.70 -11.09
C ASN A 138 -15.75 3.26 -11.21
N PHE A 139 -17.06 3.04 -11.04
CA PHE A 139 -17.62 1.69 -10.97
C PHE A 139 -17.31 0.84 -12.22
N ASP A 140 -17.46 1.39 -13.41
CA ASP A 140 -17.19 0.66 -14.67
C ASP A 140 -15.71 0.27 -14.78
N ARG A 141 -14.80 1.11 -14.33
CA ARG A 141 -13.36 0.82 -14.29
C ARG A 141 -13.01 -0.25 -13.26
N LEU A 142 -13.64 -0.18 -12.08
CA LEU A 142 -13.52 -1.21 -11.04
C LEU A 142 -14.06 -2.56 -11.54
N GLN A 143 -15.21 -2.57 -12.23
CA GLN A 143 -15.78 -3.78 -12.84
C GLN A 143 -14.83 -4.36 -13.88
N SER A 144 -14.32 -3.53 -14.80
CA SER A 144 -13.38 -3.98 -15.84
C SER A 144 -12.10 -4.56 -15.24
N ALA A 145 -11.53 -3.91 -14.22
CA ALA A 145 -10.34 -4.40 -13.52
C ALA A 145 -10.61 -5.73 -12.77
N TYR A 146 -11.79 -5.88 -12.16
CA TYR A 146 -12.22 -7.12 -11.51
C TYR A 146 -12.31 -8.28 -12.51
N GLU A 147 -12.85 -8.03 -13.70
CA GLU A 147 -12.98 -9.03 -14.77
C GLU A 147 -11.62 -9.52 -15.30
N LEU A 148 -10.58 -8.69 -15.22
CA LEU A 148 -9.21 -9.06 -15.58
C LEU A 148 -8.56 -10.02 -14.57
N MET A 149 -9.12 -10.16 -13.36
CA MET A 149 -8.53 -11.04 -12.34
C MET A 149 -8.70 -12.52 -12.76
N THR A 150 -7.57 -13.22 -12.78
CA THR A 150 -7.47 -14.57 -13.33
C THR A 150 -8.11 -15.64 -12.47
N ASP A 151 -8.01 -15.52 -11.14
CA ASP A 151 -8.49 -16.55 -10.22
C ASP A 151 -9.49 -16.02 -9.17
N ASP A 152 -10.22 -16.95 -8.56
CA ASP A 152 -11.25 -16.63 -7.58
C ASP A 152 -10.67 -15.95 -6.32
N ILE A 153 -9.44 -16.30 -5.92
CA ILE A 153 -8.75 -15.66 -4.80
C ILE A 153 -8.61 -14.16 -5.07
N SER A 154 -8.15 -13.81 -6.27
CA SER A 154 -8.00 -12.41 -6.69
C SER A 154 -9.33 -11.67 -6.74
N LYS A 155 -10.38 -12.31 -7.25
CA LYS A 155 -11.72 -11.73 -7.35
C LYS A 155 -12.33 -11.48 -5.97
N HIS A 156 -12.25 -12.45 -5.07
CA HIS A 156 -12.71 -12.28 -3.69
C HIS A 156 -11.93 -11.17 -2.97
N LEU A 157 -10.60 -11.20 -3.09
CA LEU A 157 -9.76 -10.16 -2.49
C LEU A 157 -10.05 -8.77 -3.06
N PHE A 158 -10.29 -8.65 -4.37
CA PHE A 158 -10.67 -7.38 -5.00
C PHE A 158 -11.96 -6.80 -4.41
N ALA A 159 -12.99 -7.63 -4.28
CA ALA A 159 -14.25 -7.25 -3.66
C ALA A 159 -14.07 -6.86 -2.17
N ASP A 160 -13.29 -7.63 -1.42
CA ASP A 160 -12.98 -7.33 -0.02
C ASP A 160 -12.18 -6.04 0.13
N MET A 161 -11.28 -5.72 -0.80
CA MET A 161 -10.57 -4.44 -0.77
C MET A 161 -11.50 -3.25 -0.98
N ILE A 162 -12.48 -3.35 -1.88
CA ILE A 162 -13.50 -2.29 -2.01
C ILE A 162 -14.28 -2.12 -0.71
N ARG A 163 -14.75 -3.23 -0.10
CA ARG A 163 -15.46 -3.19 1.18
C ARG A 163 -14.60 -2.58 2.29
N PHE A 164 -13.34 -3.00 2.37
CA PHE A 164 -12.40 -2.45 3.35
C PHE A 164 -12.18 -0.95 3.15
N LYS A 165 -11.87 -0.53 1.91
CA LYS A 165 -11.63 0.89 1.58
C LYS A 165 -12.83 1.77 1.91
N LEU A 166 -14.04 1.28 1.65
CA LEU A 166 -15.27 1.99 1.98
C LEU A 166 -15.58 2.01 3.47
N THR A 167 -15.33 0.92 4.20
CA THR A 167 -15.84 0.79 5.58
C THR A 167 -14.77 0.85 6.67
N GLY A 168 -13.51 0.70 6.33
CA GLY A 168 -12.41 0.56 7.29
C GLY A 168 -12.52 -0.69 8.18
N ASN A 169 -13.43 -1.63 7.87
CA ASN A 169 -13.70 -2.78 8.72
C ASN A 169 -12.66 -3.88 8.52
N LEU A 170 -11.93 -4.19 9.59
CA LEU A 170 -10.84 -5.17 9.59
C LEU A 170 -11.27 -6.59 9.22
N ARG A 171 -12.58 -6.92 9.31
CA ARG A 171 -13.07 -8.23 8.89
C ARG A 171 -12.80 -8.55 7.42
N PHE A 172 -12.70 -7.55 6.56
CA PHE A 172 -12.38 -7.68 5.13
C PHE A 172 -10.88 -7.82 4.87
N LEU A 173 -10.05 -7.69 5.89
CA LEU A 173 -8.61 -7.98 5.86
C LEU A 173 -8.30 -9.40 6.36
N THR A 174 -9.31 -10.23 6.58
CA THR A 174 -9.11 -11.63 6.95
C THR A 174 -8.49 -12.37 5.76
N VAL A 175 -7.34 -12.59 5.91
CA VAL A 175 -6.29 -13.45 5.48
C VAL A 175 -6.55 -14.32 4.26
N THR A 176 -5.72 -14.09 3.32
CA THR A 176 -5.14 -15.19 2.57
C THR A 176 -3.98 -15.76 3.38
N ASP A 177 -3.87 -17.08 3.55
CA ASP A 177 -2.70 -17.77 4.14
C ASP A 177 -1.45 -17.63 3.27
N GLN A 178 -1.38 -16.59 2.45
CA GLN A 178 -0.33 -16.36 1.48
C GLN A 178 0.74 -15.47 2.08
N THR A 179 1.92 -16.03 2.19
CA THR A 179 3.14 -15.30 2.48
C THR A 179 3.80 -14.85 1.17
N ARG A 180 4.69 -13.87 1.23
CA ARG A 180 5.51 -13.49 0.07
C ARG A 180 6.25 -14.70 -0.51
N GLN A 181 6.74 -15.60 0.35
CA GLN A 181 7.43 -16.83 -0.06
C GLN A 181 6.52 -17.78 -0.87
N THR A 182 5.25 -17.94 -0.46
CA THR A 182 4.31 -18.76 -1.24
C THR A 182 4.00 -18.11 -2.59
N ILE A 183 3.91 -16.78 -2.67
CA ILE A 183 3.72 -16.06 -3.95
C ILE A 183 4.94 -16.27 -4.85
N TYR A 184 6.16 -16.11 -4.35
CA TYR A 184 7.37 -16.34 -5.12
C TYR A 184 7.46 -17.77 -5.65
N ARG A 185 7.17 -18.77 -4.82
CA ARG A 185 7.31 -20.18 -5.18
C ARG A 185 6.16 -20.65 -6.08
N ASP A 186 4.91 -20.41 -5.67
CA ASP A 186 3.76 -21.10 -6.24
C ASP A 186 3.14 -20.32 -7.42
N LEU A 187 3.23 -18.99 -7.41
CA LEU A 187 2.67 -18.15 -8.46
C LEU A 187 3.74 -17.67 -9.44
N LEU A 188 4.82 -17.08 -8.94
CA LEU A 188 5.88 -16.52 -9.78
C LEU A 188 6.88 -17.55 -10.30
N ARG A 189 6.98 -18.73 -9.69
CA ARG A 189 7.99 -19.74 -10.03
C ARG A 189 9.41 -19.17 -10.00
N ALA A 190 9.73 -18.43 -8.94
CA ALA A 190 10.94 -17.62 -8.83
C ALA A 190 12.24 -18.43 -8.90
N GLU A 191 12.19 -19.76 -8.72
CA GLU A 191 13.33 -20.65 -8.87
C GLU A 191 13.97 -20.59 -10.27
N HIS A 192 13.27 -20.10 -11.26
CA HIS A 192 13.74 -19.97 -12.64
C HIS A 192 14.30 -18.56 -12.96
N PHE A 193 14.19 -17.60 -12.06
CA PHE A 193 14.69 -16.25 -12.29
C PHE A 193 16.21 -16.19 -12.22
N SER A 194 16.82 -15.58 -13.24
CA SER A 194 18.25 -15.30 -13.32
C SER A 194 18.56 -13.81 -13.16
N SER A 195 17.58 -12.94 -13.44
CA SER A 195 17.71 -11.49 -13.43
C SER A 195 16.49 -10.82 -12.81
N TYR A 196 16.74 -9.80 -12.00
CA TYR A 196 15.74 -9.06 -11.24
C TYR A 196 15.96 -7.56 -11.30
N LEU A 197 14.92 -6.78 -11.49
CA LEU A 197 14.91 -5.33 -11.30
C LEU A 197 14.00 -4.97 -10.14
N ASP A 198 14.56 -4.36 -9.12
CA ASP A 198 13.87 -3.87 -7.92
C ASP A 198 13.74 -2.35 -7.99
N LEU A 199 12.56 -1.85 -8.27
CA LEU A 199 12.24 -0.43 -8.27
C LEU A 199 11.65 -0.05 -6.91
N GLY A 200 12.42 0.73 -6.11
CA GLY A 200 12.17 0.99 -4.70
C GLY A 200 12.80 -0.09 -3.81
N ALA A 201 14.11 -0.26 -3.95
CA ALA A 201 14.84 -1.36 -3.29
C ALA A 201 15.20 -1.09 -1.82
N TYR A 202 14.92 0.11 -1.29
CA TYR A 202 15.18 0.54 0.08
C TYR A 202 16.60 0.17 0.55
N ASN A 203 16.76 -0.84 1.38
CA ASN A 203 18.05 -1.32 1.88
C ASN A 203 18.42 -2.73 1.34
N GLY A 204 17.74 -3.18 0.28
CA GLY A 204 17.93 -4.49 -0.33
C GLY A 204 17.20 -5.65 0.39
N ASP A 205 16.20 -5.35 1.22
CA ASP A 205 15.41 -6.36 1.93
C ASP A 205 14.63 -7.25 0.97
N THR A 206 14.07 -6.71 -0.09
CA THR A 206 13.35 -7.46 -1.12
C THR A 206 14.27 -8.34 -1.96
N VAL A 207 15.50 -7.91 -2.24
CA VAL A 207 16.53 -8.76 -2.89
C VAL A 207 16.89 -9.94 -1.99
N ARG A 208 17.12 -9.70 -0.69
CA ARG A 208 17.41 -10.77 0.30
C ARG A 208 16.27 -11.77 0.38
N GLU A 209 15.05 -11.28 0.38
CA GLU A 209 13.85 -12.10 0.44
C GLU A 209 13.72 -12.98 -0.81
N LEU A 210 13.85 -12.38 -2.02
CA LEU A 210 13.78 -13.11 -3.28
C LEU A 210 14.82 -14.20 -3.39
N LEU A 211 16.04 -13.96 -2.94
CA LEU A 211 17.14 -14.93 -2.95
C LEU A 211 16.84 -16.23 -2.17
N THR A 212 15.86 -16.23 -1.28
CA THR A 212 15.43 -17.44 -0.59
C THR A 212 14.54 -18.34 -1.47
N ALA A 213 13.90 -17.77 -2.48
CA ALA A 213 13.00 -18.45 -3.41
C ALA A 213 13.60 -18.60 -4.83
N ALA A 214 14.61 -17.78 -5.17
CA ALA A 214 15.27 -17.74 -6.47
C ALA A 214 16.76 -18.10 -6.37
N PRO A 215 17.10 -19.38 -6.15
CA PRO A 215 18.50 -19.79 -6.01
C PRO A 215 19.32 -19.61 -7.30
N SER A 216 18.67 -19.51 -8.46
CA SER A 216 19.29 -19.28 -9.77
C SER A 216 19.55 -17.80 -10.07
N LEU A 217 19.18 -16.88 -9.18
CA LEU A 217 19.34 -15.44 -9.41
C LEU A 217 20.83 -15.07 -9.48
N GLN A 218 21.23 -14.54 -10.64
CA GLN A 218 22.61 -14.14 -10.91
C GLN A 218 22.80 -12.63 -10.73
N THR A 219 21.82 -11.83 -11.13
CA THR A 219 21.93 -10.38 -11.10
C THR A 219 20.65 -9.73 -10.59
N ALA A 220 20.79 -8.82 -9.62
CA ALA A 220 19.73 -7.94 -9.15
C ALA A 220 20.14 -6.49 -9.38
N TYR A 221 19.36 -5.77 -10.19
CA TYR A 221 19.46 -4.32 -10.35
C TYR A 221 18.53 -3.67 -9.32
N ALA A 222 19.05 -2.83 -8.44
CA ALA A 222 18.30 -2.29 -7.31
C ALA A 222 18.30 -0.76 -7.36
N TRP A 223 17.13 -0.17 -7.64
CA TRP A 223 16.95 1.28 -7.75
C TRP A 223 16.37 1.84 -6.45
N GLU A 224 17.06 2.81 -5.88
CA GLU A 224 16.64 3.48 -4.65
C GLU A 224 17.00 4.97 -4.72
N PRO A 225 16.02 5.88 -4.78
CA PRO A 225 16.29 7.29 -4.89
C PRO A 225 16.75 7.95 -3.57
N ASP A 226 16.24 7.49 -2.41
CA ASP A 226 16.60 8.09 -1.11
C ASP A 226 18.05 7.84 -0.76
N ARG A 227 18.78 8.90 -0.49
CA ARG A 227 20.23 8.85 -0.21
C ARG A 227 20.59 7.97 0.99
N ARG A 228 19.76 7.97 2.04
CA ARG A 228 20.06 7.22 3.28
C ARG A 228 19.79 5.75 3.09
N SER A 229 18.68 5.43 2.42
CA SER A 229 18.32 4.06 2.04
C SER A 229 19.32 3.50 1.04
N PHE A 230 19.71 4.30 0.05
CA PHE A 230 20.72 3.94 -0.94
C PHE A 230 22.09 3.61 -0.31
N ALA A 231 22.55 4.36 0.69
CA ALA A 231 23.80 4.05 1.38
C ALA A 231 23.76 2.68 2.07
N LYS A 232 22.60 2.29 2.62
CA LYS A 232 22.41 0.94 3.21
C LYS A 232 22.35 -0.13 2.13
N LEU A 233 21.71 0.17 1.00
CA LEU A 233 21.65 -0.71 -0.16
C LEU A 233 23.06 -0.97 -0.74
N GLN A 234 23.91 0.06 -0.83
CA GLN A 234 25.31 -0.10 -1.25
C GLN A 234 26.08 -1.04 -0.31
N ALA A 235 25.99 -0.81 1.00
CA ALA A 235 26.65 -1.67 1.98
C ALA A 235 26.15 -3.12 1.91
N TYR A 236 24.87 -3.31 1.64
CA TYR A 236 24.31 -4.65 1.38
C TYR A 236 24.88 -5.26 0.10
N ALA A 237 24.92 -4.51 -1.02
CA ALA A 237 25.42 -4.99 -2.29
C ALA A 237 26.89 -5.45 -2.21
N GLU A 238 27.72 -4.76 -1.42
CA GLU A 238 29.12 -5.15 -1.16
C GLU A 238 29.27 -6.45 -0.34
N SER A 239 28.28 -6.75 0.50
CA SER A 239 28.29 -7.95 1.37
C SER A 239 27.59 -9.16 0.78
N GLU A 240 26.73 -8.99 -0.23
CA GLU A 240 25.99 -10.10 -0.84
C GLU A 240 26.88 -10.89 -1.82
N THR A 241 26.92 -12.21 -1.61
CA THR A 241 27.79 -13.11 -2.40
C THR A 241 27.02 -14.12 -3.25
N ARG A 242 25.70 -14.28 -3.02
CA ARG A 242 24.86 -15.26 -3.74
C ARG A 242 24.48 -14.80 -5.13
N CYS A 243 24.36 -13.48 -5.33
CA CYS A 243 24.11 -12.87 -6.63
C CYS A 243 24.86 -11.53 -6.74
N ARG A 244 25.01 -11.04 -7.96
CA ARG A 244 25.56 -9.69 -8.20
C ARG A 244 24.48 -8.66 -7.98
N VAL A 245 24.53 -7.88 -6.91
CA VAL A 245 23.64 -6.74 -6.66
C VAL A 245 24.26 -5.47 -7.23
N ILE A 246 23.52 -4.78 -8.08
CA ILE A 246 23.94 -3.52 -8.74
C ILE A 246 23.03 -2.40 -8.27
N PRO A 247 23.46 -1.62 -7.25
CA PRO A 247 22.66 -0.51 -6.74
C PRO A 247 22.75 0.71 -7.65
N LEU A 248 21.61 1.39 -7.88
CA LEU A 248 21.51 2.59 -8.68
C LEU A 248 20.69 3.66 -7.94
N GLN A 249 21.29 4.84 -7.71
CA GLN A 249 20.61 5.93 -7.01
C GLN A 249 19.75 6.73 -7.99
N ARG A 250 18.53 6.28 -8.23
CA ARG A 250 17.54 6.91 -9.11
C ARG A 250 16.14 6.41 -8.84
N GLY A 251 15.15 7.19 -9.27
CA GLY A 251 13.74 6.77 -9.26
C GLY A 251 13.28 6.29 -10.64
N ALA A 252 12.23 5.49 -10.67
CA ALA A 252 11.56 5.03 -11.90
C ALA A 252 10.44 6.01 -12.27
N TRP A 253 10.39 6.41 -13.56
CA TRP A 253 9.41 7.35 -14.08
C TRP A 253 9.16 7.11 -15.57
N SER A 254 8.16 7.78 -16.16
CA SER A 254 7.82 7.65 -17.58
C SER A 254 8.77 8.38 -18.53
N LYS A 255 9.52 9.36 -18.06
CA LYS A 255 10.50 10.18 -18.80
C LYS A 255 11.66 10.58 -17.90
N PRO A 256 12.83 10.90 -18.48
CA PRO A 256 13.93 11.48 -17.70
C PRO A 256 13.49 12.83 -17.12
N ASP A 257 13.66 13.03 -15.81
CA ASP A 257 13.31 14.27 -15.11
C ASP A 257 14.10 14.37 -13.79
N THR A 258 13.94 15.50 -13.11
CA THR A 258 14.39 15.70 -11.73
C THR A 258 13.19 16.09 -10.89
N LEU A 259 12.79 15.22 -9.98
CA LEU A 259 11.61 15.42 -9.16
C LEU A 259 11.99 15.77 -7.72
N THR A 260 11.10 16.50 -7.05
CA THR A 260 11.26 16.82 -5.64
C THR A 260 10.76 15.66 -4.79
N PHE A 261 11.59 15.16 -3.90
CA PHE A 261 11.34 14.03 -3.04
C PHE A 261 11.35 14.47 -1.56
N ASP A 262 10.45 13.92 -0.76
CA ASP A 262 10.44 14.18 0.70
C ASP A 262 11.56 13.40 1.39
N ASP A 263 12.60 14.11 1.83
CA ASP A 263 13.77 13.56 2.57
C ASP A 263 13.48 13.47 4.08
N SER A 264 12.26 13.17 4.49
CA SER A 264 11.94 12.99 5.92
C SER A 264 12.58 11.75 6.55
N GLY A 265 13.16 10.88 5.74
CA GLY A 265 13.89 9.67 6.17
C GLY A 265 13.00 8.56 6.70
N ASN A 266 11.71 8.64 6.44
CA ASN A 266 10.73 7.60 6.76
C ASN A 266 10.55 6.63 5.58
N ARG A 267 10.01 5.43 5.83
CA ARG A 267 9.67 4.45 4.77
C ARG A 267 8.71 5.01 3.70
N ASN A 268 8.01 6.08 3.98
CA ASN A 268 7.04 6.75 3.10
C ASN A 268 7.62 8.01 2.45
N ALA A 269 8.90 8.05 2.14
CA ALA A 269 9.52 9.13 1.39
C ALA A 269 9.06 9.02 -0.07
N SER A 270 8.28 9.98 -0.56
CA SER A 270 7.62 9.95 -1.87
C SER A 270 7.88 11.21 -2.69
N ILE A 271 7.63 11.13 -3.99
CA ILE A 271 7.68 12.28 -4.89
C ILE A 271 6.60 13.29 -4.48
N LEU A 272 6.98 14.56 -4.31
CA LEU A 272 6.04 15.63 -3.99
C LEU A 272 5.50 16.25 -5.27
N GLU A 273 4.18 16.24 -5.44
CA GLU A 273 3.52 16.97 -6.54
C GLU A 273 3.62 18.49 -6.36
N ASN A 274 3.74 18.98 -5.11
CA ASN A 274 3.96 20.38 -4.78
C ASN A 274 4.77 20.49 -3.47
N ALA A 275 5.78 21.35 -3.43
CA ALA A 275 6.54 21.68 -2.24
C ALA A 275 5.67 22.49 -1.27
N SER A 276 4.87 21.81 -0.45
CA SER A 276 4.08 22.43 0.61
C SER A 276 4.65 22.08 1.99
N ALA A 277 4.48 23.00 2.95
CA ALA A 277 4.75 22.71 4.35
C ALA A 277 3.91 21.51 4.82
N ASP A 278 4.41 20.75 5.80
CA ASP A 278 3.60 19.72 6.44
C ASP A 278 2.38 20.36 7.16
N ILE A 279 1.44 19.51 7.58
CA ILE A 279 0.21 19.94 8.30
C ILE A 279 0.53 20.77 9.57
N LYS A 280 1.79 20.69 10.05
CA LYS A 280 2.30 21.43 11.22
C LYS A 280 3.07 22.70 10.85
N GLY A 281 3.06 23.12 9.56
CA GLY A 281 3.80 24.30 9.09
C GLY A 281 5.32 24.14 9.09
N ARG A 282 5.86 22.92 9.24
CA ARG A 282 7.30 22.68 9.18
C ARG A 282 7.73 22.61 7.72
N ILE A 283 8.83 23.24 7.39
CA ILE A 283 9.45 23.11 6.08
C ILE A 283 9.88 21.64 5.91
N ARG A 284 9.25 20.93 4.97
CA ARG A 284 9.68 19.58 4.62
C ARG A 284 11.10 19.66 4.05
N ARG A 285 11.96 18.75 4.51
CA ARG A 285 13.26 18.59 3.86
C ARG A 285 13.01 17.88 2.54
N THR A 286 13.31 18.55 1.45
CA THR A 286 13.16 18.02 0.11
C THR A 286 14.51 17.84 -0.53
N THR A 287 14.67 16.77 -1.29
CA THR A 287 15.85 16.50 -2.10
C THR A 287 15.43 16.31 -3.55
N ALA A 288 16.20 16.88 -4.47
CA ALA A 288 16.02 16.61 -5.89
C ALA A 288 16.56 15.21 -6.22
N ILE A 289 15.76 14.38 -6.85
CA ILE A 289 16.15 13.04 -7.30
C ILE A 289 16.07 12.95 -8.82
N ALA A 290 17.06 12.30 -9.43
CA ALA A 290 17.01 11.94 -10.83
C ALA A 290 16.05 10.77 -11.02
N VAL A 291 15.14 10.88 -11.99
CA VAL A 291 14.24 9.81 -12.40
C VAL A 291 14.40 9.52 -13.88
N GLU A 292 14.20 8.27 -14.27
CA GLU A 292 14.25 7.88 -15.68
C GLU A 292 13.34 6.69 -15.99
N PRO A 293 12.99 6.46 -17.27
CA PRO A 293 12.32 5.25 -17.70
C PRO A 293 13.20 4.01 -17.49
N PRO A 294 12.70 2.95 -16.84
CA PRO A 294 13.43 1.68 -16.78
C PRO A 294 13.77 1.10 -18.14
N ASP A 295 12.98 1.37 -19.19
CA ASP A 295 13.27 0.96 -20.58
C ASP A 295 14.61 1.46 -21.10
N HIS A 296 15.07 2.66 -20.68
CA HIS A 296 16.40 3.17 -21.07
C HIS A 296 17.52 2.29 -20.52
N PHE A 297 17.34 1.83 -19.29
CA PHE A 297 18.30 0.94 -18.62
C PHE A 297 18.23 -0.49 -19.15
N LEU A 298 17.02 -0.98 -19.49
CA LEU A 298 16.76 -2.36 -19.89
C LEU A 298 16.93 -2.61 -21.40
N ARG A 299 17.30 -1.59 -22.19
CA ARG A 299 17.40 -1.69 -23.67
C ARG A 299 18.22 -2.91 -24.12
N ASP A 300 19.38 -3.10 -23.51
CA ASP A 300 20.33 -4.18 -23.85
C ASP A 300 20.47 -5.20 -22.71
N ARG A 301 19.45 -5.35 -21.87
CA ARG A 301 19.45 -6.24 -20.71
C ARG A 301 18.16 -7.05 -20.68
N ASP A 302 18.29 -8.32 -20.41
CA ASP A 302 17.14 -9.15 -20.12
C ASP A 302 16.83 -9.07 -18.62
N VAL A 303 15.54 -9.16 -18.29
CA VAL A 303 15.04 -9.19 -16.94
C VAL A 303 13.86 -10.18 -16.87
N ASP A 304 13.94 -11.11 -15.92
CA ASP A 304 12.89 -12.12 -15.73
C ASP A 304 11.77 -11.62 -14.84
N PHE A 305 12.13 -10.72 -13.89
CA PHE A 305 11.21 -10.24 -12.88
C PHE A 305 11.45 -8.76 -12.55
N ILE A 306 10.38 -7.98 -12.46
CA ILE A 306 10.43 -6.57 -12.04
C ILE A 306 9.47 -6.34 -10.88
N LYS A 307 9.93 -5.75 -9.78
CA LYS A 307 9.12 -5.26 -8.68
C LYS A 307 8.99 -3.74 -8.77
N TYR A 308 7.77 -3.26 -8.54
CA TYR A 308 7.43 -1.84 -8.43
C TYR A 308 6.88 -1.56 -7.03
N ASP A 309 7.62 -0.81 -6.24
CA ASP A 309 7.22 -0.35 -4.92
C ASP A 309 7.82 1.06 -4.73
N VAL A 310 7.26 2.00 -5.48
CA VAL A 310 7.85 3.32 -5.74
C VAL A 310 7.00 4.46 -5.15
N GLU A 311 6.31 4.15 -4.06
CA GLU A 311 5.64 5.11 -3.18
C GLU A 311 4.66 6.05 -3.91
N GLY A 312 3.82 5.46 -4.80
CA GLY A 312 2.78 6.15 -5.56
C GLY A 312 3.19 6.58 -6.98
N ALA A 313 4.36 6.17 -7.46
CA ALA A 313 4.82 6.37 -8.82
C ALA A 313 4.64 5.13 -9.73
N GLU A 314 3.90 4.11 -9.28
CA GLU A 314 3.75 2.83 -9.98
C GLU A 314 3.23 2.99 -11.40
N HIS A 315 2.21 3.82 -11.59
CA HIS A 315 1.65 4.11 -12.92
C HIS A 315 2.70 4.68 -13.88
N GLU A 316 3.43 5.70 -13.44
CA GLU A 316 4.48 6.32 -14.25
C GLU A 316 5.67 5.38 -14.51
N ALA A 317 6.03 4.56 -13.52
CA ALA A 317 7.08 3.56 -13.66
C ALA A 317 6.71 2.46 -14.66
N LEU A 318 5.45 2.01 -14.67
CA LEU A 318 4.92 1.07 -15.67
C LEU A 318 4.95 1.67 -17.08
N ILE A 319 4.52 2.93 -17.25
CA ILE A 319 4.65 3.66 -18.53
C ILE A 319 6.13 3.72 -18.96
N GLY A 320 7.05 3.95 -18.01
CA GLY A 320 8.49 3.98 -18.25
C GLY A 320 9.10 2.62 -18.60
N THR A 321 8.35 1.53 -18.38
CA THR A 321 8.78 0.14 -18.68
C THR A 321 7.97 -0.47 -19.83
N ARG A 322 7.14 0.31 -20.52
CA ARG A 322 6.16 -0.15 -21.50
C ARG A 322 6.76 -1.00 -22.63
N GLN A 323 7.95 -0.63 -23.10
CA GLN A 323 8.61 -1.36 -24.20
C GLN A 323 9.09 -2.74 -23.74
N THR A 324 9.71 -2.80 -22.56
CA THR A 324 10.13 -4.07 -21.96
C THR A 324 8.94 -4.97 -21.66
N ILE A 325 7.84 -4.41 -21.14
CA ILE A 325 6.60 -5.15 -20.86
C ILE A 325 6.00 -5.71 -22.16
N ALA A 326 5.91 -4.89 -23.22
CA ALA A 326 5.32 -5.32 -24.48
C ALA A 326 6.18 -6.39 -25.18
N ASP A 327 7.50 -6.22 -25.22
CA ASP A 327 8.38 -7.08 -26.00
C ASP A 327 8.81 -8.36 -25.27
N LYS A 328 9.13 -8.24 -23.97
CA LYS A 328 9.74 -9.32 -23.19
C LYS A 328 8.76 -9.96 -22.19
N ALA A 329 7.72 -9.26 -21.80
CA ALA A 329 6.71 -9.70 -20.83
C ALA A 329 7.30 -10.38 -19.58
N PRO A 330 8.22 -9.71 -18.83
CA PRO A 330 8.76 -10.25 -17.61
C PRO A 330 7.65 -10.48 -16.57
N ALA A 331 7.88 -11.33 -15.58
CA ALA A 331 6.97 -11.38 -14.42
C ALA A 331 7.01 -10.04 -13.66
N LEU A 332 5.84 -9.57 -13.18
CA LEU A 332 5.74 -8.30 -12.48
C LEU A 332 5.12 -8.48 -11.09
N TRP A 333 5.62 -7.69 -10.17
CA TRP A 333 5.05 -7.50 -8.83
C TRP A 333 4.88 -6.00 -8.59
N VAL A 334 3.65 -5.52 -8.54
CA VAL A 334 3.34 -4.08 -8.45
C VAL A 334 2.59 -3.82 -7.15
N SER A 335 3.08 -2.91 -6.33
CA SER A 335 2.37 -2.44 -5.14
C SER A 335 1.13 -1.66 -5.55
N ALA A 336 -0.06 -2.04 -5.04
CA ALA A 336 -1.35 -1.52 -5.47
C ALA A 336 -2.14 -0.90 -4.31
N TYR A 337 -1.46 -0.14 -3.44
CA TYR A 337 -2.04 0.41 -2.22
C TYR A 337 -1.68 1.87 -1.93
N HIS A 338 -0.82 2.48 -2.73
CA HIS A 338 -0.35 3.83 -2.45
C HIS A 338 -1.38 4.89 -2.78
N ARG A 339 -2.15 4.70 -3.86
CA ARG A 339 -3.22 5.60 -4.31
C ARG A 339 -4.57 4.91 -4.28
N SER A 340 -5.63 5.68 -4.20
CA SER A 340 -7.00 5.14 -4.27
C SER A 340 -7.30 4.49 -5.62
N GLU A 341 -6.72 5.02 -6.69
CA GLU A 341 -6.88 4.57 -8.07
C GLU A 341 -6.16 3.25 -8.36
N ASP A 342 -5.10 2.90 -7.63
CA ASP A 342 -4.21 1.76 -7.93
C ASP A 342 -4.96 0.44 -8.09
N LEU A 343 -6.05 0.25 -7.35
CA LEU A 343 -6.83 -0.97 -7.38
C LEU A 343 -7.40 -1.29 -8.78
N PHE A 344 -7.70 -0.28 -9.59
CA PHE A 344 -8.25 -0.47 -10.94
C PHE A 344 -7.34 0.09 -12.04
N ASP A 345 -6.61 1.15 -11.77
CA ASP A 345 -5.78 1.83 -12.78
C ASP A 345 -4.61 0.96 -13.22
N LEU A 346 -3.92 0.34 -12.26
CA LEU A 346 -2.77 -0.51 -12.54
C LEU A 346 -3.13 -1.79 -13.32
N PRO A 347 -4.21 -2.55 -12.96
CA PRO A 347 -4.64 -3.69 -13.76
C PRO A 347 -5.04 -3.31 -15.19
N LEU A 348 -5.78 -2.21 -15.37
CA LEU A 348 -6.21 -1.74 -16.69
C LEU A 348 -5.01 -1.33 -17.54
N LEU A 349 -4.05 -0.59 -16.97
CA LEU A 349 -2.81 -0.22 -17.65
C LEU A 349 -1.99 -1.45 -18.06
N LEU A 350 -1.83 -2.43 -17.16
CA LEU A 350 -1.08 -3.65 -17.49
C LEU A 350 -1.74 -4.45 -18.61
N HIS A 351 -3.08 -4.53 -18.62
CA HIS A 351 -3.80 -5.16 -19.71
C HIS A 351 -3.65 -4.42 -21.05
N GLU A 352 -3.60 -3.08 -21.03
CA GLU A 352 -3.32 -2.27 -22.22
C GLU A 352 -1.90 -2.51 -22.74
N LEU A 353 -0.90 -2.52 -21.84
CA LEU A 353 0.50 -2.69 -22.20
C LEU A 353 0.83 -4.11 -22.69
N GLN A 354 0.21 -5.13 -22.10
CA GLN A 354 0.43 -6.54 -22.43
C GLN A 354 -0.84 -7.37 -22.18
N PRO A 355 -1.73 -7.50 -23.18
CA PRO A 355 -3.00 -8.23 -23.03
C PRO A 355 -2.86 -9.73 -22.73
N ALA A 356 -1.67 -10.30 -22.97
CA ALA A 356 -1.40 -11.71 -22.66
C ALA A 356 -1.06 -11.97 -21.19
N TYR A 357 -0.94 -10.94 -20.37
CA TYR A 357 -0.73 -11.12 -18.93
C TYR A 357 -1.98 -11.70 -18.26
N ARG A 358 -1.75 -12.68 -17.42
CA ARG A 358 -2.67 -13.15 -16.40
C ARG A 358 -2.43 -12.34 -15.14
N LEU A 359 -3.48 -11.68 -14.63
CA LEU A 359 -3.40 -10.76 -13.50
C LEU A 359 -3.94 -11.42 -12.23
N TYR A 360 -3.18 -11.32 -11.16
CA TYR A 360 -3.51 -11.85 -9.85
C TYR A 360 -3.36 -10.77 -8.79
N LEU A 361 -4.35 -10.66 -7.91
CA LEU A 361 -4.27 -9.79 -6.75
C LEU A 361 -3.92 -10.63 -5.52
N ARG A 362 -2.92 -10.20 -4.76
CA ARG A 362 -2.45 -10.89 -3.56
C ARG A 362 -2.21 -9.89 -2.44
N ARG A 363 -2.44 -10.33 -1.21
CA ARG A 363 -2.16 -9.53 -0.03
C ARG A 363 -1.43 -10.37 1.00
N THR A 364 -0.39 -9.83 1.60
CA THR A 364 0.27 -10.46 2.74
C THR A 364 -0.27 -9.90 4.06
N PRO A 365 -0.09 -10.59 5.19
CA PRO A 365 -0.63 -10.14 6.47
C PRO A 365 -0.07 -8.79 6.90
N TYR A 366 -0.87 -7.74 6.72
CA TYR A 366 -0.59 -6.38 7.15
C TYR A 366 -1.90 -5.70 7.56
N ILE A 367 -1.91 -4.89 8.60
CA ILE A 367 -3.05 -4.04 8.98
C ILE A 367 -2.55 -2.59 8.96
N PRO A 368 -3.21 -1.66 8.24
CA PRO A 368 -4.33 -1.78 7.31
C PRO A 368 -3.95 -2.49 5.99
N ALA A 369 -4.66 -2.26 4.89
CA ALA A 369 -4.47 -2.95 3.61
C ALA A 369 -3.21 -2.51 2.84
N TRP A 370 -2.15 -2.16 3.51
CA TRP A 370 -0.82 -2.01 2.92
C TRP A 370 -0.25 -3.41 2.67
N ASP A 371 0.59 -3.57 1.70
CA ASP A 371 1.06 -4.88 1.23
C ASP A 371 0.03 -5.63 0.34
N LEU A 372 -0.75 -4.85 -0.43
CA LEU A 372 -1.58 -5.33 -1.53
C LEU A 372 -0.77 -5.29 -2.83
N HIS A 373 -0.74 -6.40 -3.56
CA HIS A 373 0.13 -6.57 -4.72
C HIS A 373 -0.64 -7.08 -5.93
N LEU A 374 -0.39 -6.44 -7.07
CA LEU A 374 -0.80 -6.92 -8.37
C LEU A 374 0.36 -7.70 -8.99
N ILE A 375 0.12 -8.96 -9.28
CA ILE A 375 1.09 -9.87 -9.90
C ILE A 375 0.66 -10.10 -11.35
N ALA A 376 1.58 -9.91 -12.30
CA ALA A 376 1.34 -10.17 -13.70
C ALA A 376 2.34 -11.20 -14.22
N ILE A 377 1.83 -12.26 -14.85
CA ILE A 377 2.61 -13.35 -15.46
C ILE A 377 2.00 -13.74 -16.79
N ARG A 378 2.84 -14.18 -17.70
CA ARG A 378 2.41 -14.66 -19.03
C ARG A 378 1.93 -16.11 -19.00
#